data_e628b2d47d2f2c28f589021f64a5b608
#
_entry.id   e628b2d47d2f2c28f589021f64a5b608
#
_cell.length_a   1.000
_cell.length_b   1.000
_cell.length_c   1.000
_cell.angle_alpha   90.00
_cell.angle_beta   90.00
_cell.angle_gamma   90.00
#
_symmetry.space_group_name_H-M   'P 1'
#
loop_
_entity.id
_entity.type
_entity.pdbx_description
1 polymer ?
#
loop_
_entity_poly.entity_id
_entity_poly.type
_entity_poly.pdbx_seq_one_letter_code
_entity_poly.pdbx_strand_id
1 'polypeptide(L)'
;MKKVTLKLTALVMLLGGAIAVNAQNINVVTSAVPFLRITPDTRSAGMGDIGIATSPDANANFANIGRTPFSNSKASIAVNYSPWLRDLAVNDVFIASLAGFYKIDDQSAISASMRYFKLGQIQFTDQTGNDLQIYNPKEFAIDLGYSRKLSSKFGLGIAIRYINSNLSSGNFNGQNYKAGSSVAGDLHLYHHGAKENGQGFNWGLTLSNLGSKISYSSDATQKDYIPANIGLGATYTKVFDESNKITFGVDVNKLLVP
;
A
#
# COMPACT_ATOMS: atom_id res chain seq x y z
N MET A 1 42.74 -10.47 9.61
CA MET A 1 42.25 -9.11 9.94
C MET A 1 42.31 -8.14 8.73
N LYS A 2 43.43 -7.98 8.01
CA LYS A 2 43.53 -7.02 6.86
C LYS A 2 42.49 -7.20 5.73
N LYS A 3 42.04 -8.43 5.42
CA LYS A 3 41.02 -8.68 4.36
C LYS A 3 39.60 -8.30 4.77
N VAL A 4 39.27 -8.32 6.07
CA VAL A 4 37.95 -7.93 6.59
C VAL A 4 37.83 -6.40 6.63
N THR A 5 38.90 -5.72 7.08
CA THR A 5 38.97 -4.26 7.08
C THR A 5 38.85 -3.68 5.67
N LEU A 6 39.51 -4.28 4.66
CA LEU A 6 39.41 -3.83 3.28
C LEU A 6 37.98 -3.96 2.70
N LYS A 7 37.28 -5.04 3.04
CA LYS A 7 35.90 -5.25 2.60
C LYS A 7 34.92 -4.27 3.29
N LEU A 8 35.17 -3.96 4.56
CA LEU A 8 34.36 -2.99 5.31
C LEU A 8 34.59 -1.57 4.79
N THR A 9 35.82 -1.21 4.48
CA THR A 9 36.15 0.11 3.89
C THR A 9 35.56 0.26 2.49
N ALA A 10 35.60 -0.79 1.67
CA ALA A 10 34.97 -0.77 0.34
C ALA A 10 33.44 -0.65 0.42
N LEU A 11 32.78 -1.29 1.39
CA LEU A 11 31.35 -1.20 1.63
C LEU A 11 30.96 0.23 2.10
N VAL A 12 31.78 0.84 2.98
CA VAL A 12 31.55 2.23 3.46
C VAL A 12 31.76 3.24 2.33
N MET A 13 32.74 3.03 1.44
CA MET A 13 32.96 3.89 0.26
C MET A 13 31.82 3.75 -0.76
N LEU A 14 31.26 2.55 -0.97
CA LEU A 14 30.11 2.32 -1.84
C LEU A 14 28.84 2.99 -1.29
N LEU A 15 28.64 2.97 0.01
CA LEU A 15 27.55 3.68 0.70
C LEU A 15 27.74 5.21 0.70
N GLY A 16 28.99 5.69 0.81
CA GLY A 16 29.31 7.12 0.77
C GLY A 16 29.19 7.74 -0.63
N GLY A 17 29.43 6.98 -1.69
CA GLY A 17 29.29 7.44 -3.09
C GLY A 17 27.83 7.65 -3.54
N ALA A 18 26.87 7.05 -2.84
CA ALA A 18 25.45 7.20 -3.14
C ALA A 18 24.83 8.54 -2.67
N ILE A 19 25.57 9.35 -1.91
CA ILE A 19 25.06 10.62 -1.34
C ILE A 19 25.30 11.83 -2.25
N ALA A 20 26.00 11.68 -3.38
CA ALA A 20 26.07 12.72 -4.41
C ALA A 20 24.76 12.78 -5.22
N VAL A 21 23.63 12.90 -4.53
CA VAL A 21 22.34 13.20 -5.17
C VAL A 21 22.34 14.67 -5.49
N ASN A 22 22.57 15.01 -6.75
CA ASN A 22 22.20 16.32 -7.26
C ASN A 22 20.74 16.56 -6.89
N ALA A 23 20.44 17.69 -6.28
CA ALA A 23 19.08 18.15 -6.05
C ALA A 23 18.43 18.37 -7.43
N GLN A 24 17.89 17.30 -8.00
CA GLN A 24 17.08 17.37 -9.19
C GLN A 24 15.82 18.14 -8.81
N ASN A 25 15.31 18.96 -9.72
CA ASN A 25 14.01 19.58 -9.58
C ASN A 25 13.01 18.54 -9.10
N ILE A 26 12.59 18.66 -7.86
CA ILE A 26 11.59 17.74 -7.27
C ILE A 26 10.29 18.05 -8.00
N ASN A 27 10.00 17.28 -9.01
CA ASN A 27 8.68 17.28 -9.61
C ASN A 27 7.74 16.68 -8.55
N VAL A 28 6.99 17.55 -7.86
CA VAL A 28 6.00 17.10 -6.88
C VAL A 28 4.91 16.38 -7.65
N VAL A 29 4.98 15.06 -7.64
CA VAL A 29 3.95 14.22 -8.26
C VAL A 29 2.68 14.37 -7.42
N THR A 30 1.69 15.06 -7.95
CA THR A 30 0.36 15.16 -7.35
C THR A 30 -0.55 14.10 -7.95
N SER A 31 -1.00 13.18 -7.13
CA SER A 31 -2.02 12.21 -7.50
C SER A 31 -3.25 12.37 -6.62
N ALA A 32 -4.42 12.14 -7.18
CA ALA A 32 -5.64 12.01 -6.40
C ALA A 32 -5.59 10.75 -5.52
N VAL A 33 -6.46 10.68 -4.53
CA VAL A 33 -6.65 9.52 -3.64
C VAL A 33 -5.36 8.99 -2.99
N PRO A 34 -4.54 9.86 -2.39
CA PRO A 34 -3.26 9.48 -1.80
C PRO A 34 -3.39 8.46 -0.66
N PHE A 35 -4.58 8.31 -0.07
CA PHE A 35 -4.87 7.33 0.97
C PHE A 35 -4.60 5.88 0.51
N LEU A 36 -4.59 5.60 -0.79
CA LEU A 36 -4.21 4.31 -1.34
C LEU A 36 -2.75 3.95 -1.09
N ARG A 37 -1.90 4.94 -0.81
CA ARG A 37 -0.48 4.78 -0.49
C ARG A 37 -0.21 4.62 1.01
N ILE A 38 -1.20 4.88 1.84
CA ILE A 38 -1.09 4.68 3.28
C ILE A 38 -1.24 3.20 3.58
N THR A 39 -0.28 2.62 4.29
CA THR A 39 -0.33 1.23 4.74
C THR A 39 -1.35 1.10 5.88
N PRO A 40 -2.49 0.42 5.66
CA PRO A 40 -3.52 0.31 6.69
C PRO A 40 -3.25 -0.85 7.67
N ASP A 41 -2.26 -1.67 7.40
CA ASP A 41 -1.85 -2.86 8.13
C ASP A 41 -0.81 -2.50 9.20
N THR A 42 -1.15 -2.74 10.46
CA THR A 42 -0.30 -2.41 11.60
C THR A 42 1.02 -3.20 11.61
N ARG A 43 1.05 -4.42 11.07
CA ARG A 43 2.28 -5.21 10.95
C ARG A 43 3.25 -4.57 9.96
N SER A 44 2.78 -4.27 8.76
CA SER A 44 3.62 -3.65 7.73
C SER A 44 4.06 -2.25 8.14
N ALA A 45 3.15 -1.45 8.73
CA ALA A 45 3.48 -0.12 9.26
C ALA A 45 4.58 -0.19 10.34
N GLY A 46 4.50 -1.17 11.26
CA GLY A 46 5.54 -1.40 12.27
C GLY A 46 6.88 -1.89 11.72
N MET A 47 6.92 -2.36 10.46
CA MET A 47 8.13 -2.79 9.75
C MET A 47 8.64 -1.75 8.74
N GLY A 48 8.17 -0.49 8.79
CA GLY A 48 8.56 0.56 7.85
C GLY A 48 7.86 0.44 6.49
N ASP A 49 6.60 0.04 6.51
CA ASP A 49 5.71 -0.11 5.35
C ASP A 49 6.12 -1.19 4.34
N ILE A 50 7.00 -2.11 4.72
CA ILE A 50 7.34 -3.26 3.85
C ILE A 50 6.22 -4.30 3.88
N GLY A 51 5.88 -4.84 2.70
CA GLY A 51 4.78 -5.81 2.57
C GLY A 51 4.86 -6.69 1.33
N ILE A 52 5.62 -6.29 0.31
CA ILE A 52 5.61 -6.93 -1.01
C ILE A 52 6.12 -8.37 -0.95
N ALA A 53 7.17 -8.63 -0.16
CA ALA A 53 7.82 -9.94 -0.07
C ALA A 53 7.75 -10.60 1.31
N THR A 54 6.95 -10.06 2.22
CA THR A 54 6.79 -10.64 3.57
C THR A 54 6.03 -11.96 3.54
N SER A 55 6.06 -12.71 4.66
CA SER A 55 5.29 -13.96 4.78
C SER A 55 3.79 -13.71 4.57
N PRO A 56 3.05 -14.70 4.01
CA PRO A 56 1.61 -14.59 3.79
C PRO A 56 0.84 -14.28 5.08
N ASP A 57 -0.12 -13.36 4.98
CA ASP A 57 -1.02 -12.99 6.06
C ASP A 57 -2.37 -12.47 5.51
N ALA A 58 -3.31 -12.15 6.41
CA ALA A 58 -4.64 -11.65 6.04
C ALA A 58 -4.59 -10.30 5.30
N ASN A 59 -3.56 -9.49 5.53
CA ASN A 59 -3.42 -8.15 4.95
C ASN A 59 -2.73 -8.15 3.57
N ALA A 60 -2.55 -9.31 2.95
CA ALA A 60 -1.86 -9.45 1.66
C ALA A 60 -2.44 -8.57 0.54
N ASN A 61 -3.75 -8.28 0.59
CA ASN A 61 -4.43 -7.42 -0.38
C ASN A 61 -3.85 -5.99 -0.46
N PHE A 62 -3.28 -5.51 0.62
CA PHE A 62 -2.73 -4.16 0.65
C PHE A 62 -1.32 -4.06 0.05
N ALA A 63 -0.67 -5.21 -0.18
CA ALA A 63 0.70 -5.24 -0.67
C ALA A 63 0.91 -6.22 -1.84
N ASN A 64 0.71 -7.54 -1.63
CA ASN A 64 0.94 -8.56 -2.66
C ASN A 64 0.13 -9.82 -2.39
N ILE A 65 -0.97 -10.02 -3.12
CA ILE A 65 -1.81 -11.22 -2.97
C ILE A 65 -1.19 -12.48 -3.59
N GLY A 66 -0.19 -12.35 -4.45
CA GLY A 66 0.52 -13.52 -5.01
C GLY A 66 1.15 -14.43 -3.94
N ARG A 67 1.31 -13.94 -2.71
CA ARG A 67 1.82 -14.71 -1.56
C ARG A 67 0.75 -15.56 -0.86
N THR A 68 -0.54 -15.24 -0.99
CA THR A 68 -1.62 -15.90 -0.23
C THR A 68 -1.73 -17.41 -0.44
N PRO A 69 -1.51 -17.99 -1.65
CA PRO A 69 -1.56 -19.43 -1.84
C PRO A 69 -0.45 -20.21 -1.08
N PHE A 70 0.61 -19.50 -0.64
CA PHE A 70 1.70 -20.09 0.17
C PHE A 70 1.40 -20.04 1.68
N SER A 71 0.22 -19.54 2.08
CA SER A 71 -0.17 -19.56 3.49
C SER A 71 -0.41 -20.98 3.98
N ASN A 72 0.03 -21.24 5.23
CA ASN A 72 -0.30 -22.48 5.93
C ASN A 72 -1.77 -22.51 6.38
N SER A 73 -2.39 -21.35 6.57
CA SER A 73 -3.80 -21.23 6.95
C SER A 73 -4.69 -21.33 5.73
N LYS A 74 -5.80 -22.05 5.83
CA LYS A 74 -6.83 -22.13 4.79
C LYS A 74 -7.58 -20.83 4.60
N ALA A 75 -7.79 -20.09 5.69
CA ALA A 75 -8.40 -18.77 5.69
C ALA A 75 -7.76 -17.88 6.74
N SER A 76 -7.79 -16.59 6.51
CA SER A 76 -7.34 -15.59 7.49
C SER A 76 -8.11 -14.29 7.29
N ILE A 77 -8.41 -13.60 8.40
CA ILE A 77 -9.07 -12.31 8.41
C ILE A 77 -8.34 -11.39 9.37
N ALA A 78 -8.25 -10.10 9.04
CA ALA A 78 -7.68 -9.06 9.89
C ALA A 78 -8.52 -7.80 9.84
N VAL A 79 -8.63 -7.17 11.00
CA VAL A 79 -9.19 -5.83 11.17
C VAL A 79 -8.10 -4.95 11.74
N ASN A 80 -7.89 -3.79 11.12
CA ASN A 80 -6.93 -2.81 11.61
C ASN A 80 -7.61 -1.47 11.80
N TYR A 81 -7.19 -0.75 12.81
CA TYR A 81 -7.62 0.61 13.10
C TYR A 81 -6.38 1.42 13.52
N SER A 82 -6.12 2.48 12.80
CA SER A 82 -4.99 3.38 13.06
C SER A 82 -5.50 4.82 13.20
N PRO A 83 -5.53 5.37 14.42
CA PRO A 83 -5.81 6.78 14.62
C PRO A 83 -4.68 7.61 14.02
N TRP A 84 -5.04 8.65 13.28
CA TRP A 84 -4.11 9.53 12.60
C TRP A 84 -4.04 10.88 13.32
N LEU A 85 -2.86 11.44 13.49
CA LEU A 85 -2.65 12.76 14.10
C LEU A 85 -3.18 12.90 15.57
N ARG A 86 -3.38 11.80 16.27
CA ARG A 86 -3.92 11.80 17.63
C ARG A 86 -3.06 12.61 18.60
N ASP A 87 -1.74 12.55 18.45
CA ASP A 87 -0.80 13.29 19.28
C ASP A 87 -0.85 14.81 19.07
N LEU A 88 -1.49 15.26 17.98
CA LEU A 88 -1.79 16.66 17.69
C LEU A 88 -3.21 17.07 18.14
N ALA A 89 -3.84 16.29 19.02
CA ALA A 89 -5.20 16.46 19.53
C ALA A 89 -6.30 16.37 18.42
N VAL A 90 -5.99 15.79 17.26
CA VAL A 90 -6.96 15.51 16.20
C VAL A 90 -7.51 14.10 16.43
N ASN A 91 -8.74 13.99 16.91
CA ASN A 91 -9.30 12.72 17.35
C ASN A 91 -10.26 12.07 16.35
N ASP A 92 -10.58 12.76 15.25
CA ASP A 92 -11.58 12.35 14.28
C ASP A 92 -11.00 11.95 12.91
N VAL A 93 -9.65 11.90 12.79
CA VAL A 93 -8.94 11.38 11.62
C VAL A 93 -8.43 9.97 11.91
N PHE A 94 -8.81 9.00 11.08
CA PHE A 94 -8.35 7.62 11.22
C PHE A 94 -8.44 6.85 9.90
N ILE A 95 -7.61 5.82 9.79
CA ILE A 95 -7.75 4.78 8.77
C ILE A 95 -8.18 3.47 9.44
N ALA A 96 -9.22 2.84 8.88
CA ALA A 96 -9.67 1.51 9.28
C ALA A 96 -9.60 0.57 8.09
N SER A 97 -9.30 -0.71 8.33
CA SER A 97 -9.29 -1.71 7.28
C SER A 97 -9.79 -3.06 7.74
N LEU A 98 -10.38 -3.78 6.80
CA LEU A 98 -10.76 -5.17 6.89
C LEU A 98 -10.11 -5.87 5.71
N ALA A 99 -9.43 -6.99 5.94
CA ALA A 99 -8.85 -7.79 4.88
C ALA A 99 -8.89 -9.27 5.21
N GLY A 100 -8.89 -10.11 4.17
CA GLY A 100 -8.83 -11.53 4.36
C GLY A 100 -8.65 -12.28 3.06
N PHE A 101 -8.35 -13.57 3.19
CA PHE A 101 -8.28 -14.50 2.08
C PHE A 101 -8.86 -15.86 2.47
N TYR A 102 -9.24 -16.61 1.46
CA TYR A 102 -9.65 -18.00 1.56
C TYR A 102 -8.98 -18.82 0.44
N LYS A 103 -8.27 -19.89 0.81
CA LYS A 103 -7.70 -20.84 -0.15
C LYS A 103 -8.81 -21.75 -0.66
N ILE A 104 -9.07 -21.71 -1.96
CA ILE A 104 -10.02 -22.57 -2.64
C ILE A 104 -9.47 -24.00 -2.65
N ASP A 105 -8.18 -24.11 -2.97
CA ASP A 105 -7.40 -25.35 -3.00
C ASP A 105 -5.94 -25.04 -2.57
N ASP A 106 -5.04 -26.01 -2.71
CA ASP A 106 -3.61 -25.86 -2.35
C ASP A 106 -2.84 -24.92 -3.28
N GLN A 107 -3.42 -24.55 -4.42
CA GLN A 107 -2.77 -23.73 -5.43
C GLN A 107 -3.41 -22.34 -5.56
N SER A 108 -4.68 -22.17 -5.19
CA SER A 108 -5.47 -20.99 -5.50
C SER A 108 -6.10 -20.38 -4.25
N ALA A 109 -6.17 -19.06 -4.22
CA ALA A 109 -6.87 -18.32 -3.17
C ALA A 109 -7.65 -17.14 -3.74
N ILE A 110 -8.78 -16.83 -3.13
CA ILE A 110 -9.50 -15.57 -3.28
C ILE A 110 -9.22 -14.68 -2.09
N SER A 111 -9.28 -13.40 -2.30
CA SER A 111 -9.05 -12.41 -1.26
C SER A 111 -9.94 -11.20 -1.44
N ALA A 112 -10.29 -10.57 -0.33
CA ALA A 112 -11.05 -9.33 -0.32
C ALA A 112 -10.50 -8.39 0.73
N SER A 113 -10.58 -7.09 0.47
CA SER A 113 -10.29 -6.08 1.47
C SER A 113 -11.11 -4.82 1.29
N MET A 114 -11.21 -4.06 2.37
CA MET A 114 -11.75 -2.71 2.40
C MET A 114 -10.83 -1.84 3.24
N ARG A 115 -10.54 -0.64 2.77
CA ARG A 115 -9.92 0.43 3.55
C ARG A 115 -10.84 1.64 3.57
N TYR A 116 -10.94 2.28 4.71
CA TYR A 116 -11.75 3.46 4.94
C TYR A 116 -10.91 4.51 5.65
N PHE A 117 -10.81 5.69 5.05
CA PHE A 117 -10.08 6.82 5.61
C PHE A 117 -11.04 7.97 5.89
N LYS A 118 -11.16 8.34 7.16
CA LYS A 118 -11.86 9.55 7.61
C LYS A 118 -10.85 10.65 7.83
N LEU A 119 -11.09 11.81 7.20
CA LEU A 119 -10.17 12.94 7.23
C LEU A 119 -10.55 14.02 8.26
N GLY A 120 -11.49 13.69 9.16
CA GLY A 120 -11.96 14.63 10.17
C GLY A 120 -13.07 15.56 9.69
N GLN A 121 -13.39 16.55 10.49
CA GLN A 121 -14.35 17.59 10.17
C GLN A 121 -13.64 18.83 9.63
N ILE A 122 -14.17 19.41 8.57
CA ILE A 122 -13.67 20.65 7.98
C ILE A 122 -14.77 21.69 8.06
N GLN A 123 -14.50 22.81 8.73
CA GLN A 123 -15.35 23.98 8.72
C GLN A 123 -15.01 24.83 7.50
N PHE A 124 -15.96 25.01 6.59
CA PHE A 124 -15.83 25.97 5.51
C PHE A 124 -16.19 27.37 6.00
N THR A 125 -15.45 28.34 5.53
CA THR A 125 -15.69 29.76 5.80
C THR A 125 -15.78 30.53 4.51
N ASP A 126 -16.49 31.68 4.54
CA ASP A 126 -16.48 32.63 3.44
C ASP A 126 -15.20 33.49 3.42
N GLN A 127 -15.07 34.39 2.44
CA GLN A 127 -13.89 35.27 2.30
C GLN A 127 -13.74 36.27 3.47
N THR A 128 -14.78 36.48 4.27
CA THR A 128 -14.79 37.34 5.43
C THR A 128 -14.63 36.61 6.74
N GLY A 129 -14.46 35.26 6.69
CA GLY A 129 -14.23 34.43 7.85
C GLY A 129 -15.49 33.92 8.54
N ASN A 130 -16.70 34.18 7.99
CA ASN A 130 -17.93 33.62 8.56
C ASN A 130 -18.05 32.13 8.27
N ASP A 131 -18.52 31.39 9.25
CA ASP A 131 -18.76 29.95 9.15
C ASP A 131 -19.87 29.67 8.12
N LEU A 132 -19.58 28.77 7.18
CA LEU A 132 -20.55 28.31 6.18
C LEU A 132 -21.15 26.96 6.60
N GLN A 133 -20.42 25.88 6.31
CA GLN A 133 -20.90 24.53 6.59
C GLN A 133 -19.77 23.64 7.10
N ILE A 134 -20.14 22.64 7.90
CA ILE A 134 -19.24 21.57 8.32
C ILE A 134 -19.35 20.45 7.30
N TYR A 135 -18.19 19.97 6.84
CA TYR A 135 -18.08 18.83 5.95
C TYR A 135 -17.26 17.72 6.58
N ASN A 136 -17.60 16.47 6.25
CA ASN A 136 -16.90 15.27 6.77
C ASN A 136 -16.30 14.49 5.59
N PRO A 137 -15.12 14.88 5.12
CA PRO A 137 -14.47 14.20 4.00
C PRO A 137 -14.10 12.75 4.38
N LYS A 138 -14.30 11.87 3.42
CA LYS A 138 -14.02 10.44 3.58
C LYS A 138 -13.66 9.80 2.26
N GLU A 139 -12.79 8.80 2.34
CA GLU A 139 -12.37 8.00 1.20
C GLU A 139 -12.45 6.53 1.55
N PHE A 140 -12.79 5.69 0.59
CA PHE A 140 -12.72 4.24 0.77
C PHE A 140 -12.35 3.53 -0.52
N ALA A 141 -11.79 2.34 -0.38
CA ALA A 141 -11.55 1.42 -1.48
C ALA A 141 -11.94 -0.01 -1.07
N ILE A 142 -12.49 -0.74 -2.03
CA ILE A 142 -12.84 -2.16 -1.90
C ILE A 142 -12.06 -2.92 -2.96
N ASP A 143 -11.40 -4.00 -2.54
CA ASP A 143 -10.57 -4.83 -3.38
C ASP A 143 -11.11 -6.26 -3.41
N LEU A 144 -11.10 -6.88 -4.58
CA LEU A 144 -11.32 -8.30 -4.78
C LEU A 144 -10.16 -8.87 -5.57
N GLY A 145 -9.59 -9.98 -5.12
CA GLY A 145 -8.42 -10.57 -5.71
C GLY A 145 -8.50 -12.08 -5.88
N TYR A 146 -7.79 -12.56 -6.87
CA TYR A 146 -7.52 -13.98 -7.11
C TYR A 146 -6.03 -14.19 -7.26
N SER A 147 -5.53 -15.25 -6.65
CA SER A 147 -4.12 -15.59 -6.72
C SER A 147 -3.93 -17.10 -6.89
N ARG A 148 -2.84 -17.47 -7.58
CA ARG A 148 -2.52 -18.86 -7.88
C ARG A 148 -1.03 -19.12 -7.85
N LYS A 149 -0.63 -20.28 -7.31
CA LYS A 149 0.72 -20.82 -7.49
C LYS A 149 0.90 -21.23 -8.95
N LEU A 150 1.89 -20.67 -9.61
CA LEU A 150 2.34 -21.09 -10.94
C LEU A 150 3.32 -22.28 -10.82
N SER A 151 4.00 -22.38 -9.69
CA SER A 151 4.90 -23.47 -9.33
C SER A 151 5.06 -23.55 -7.80
N SER A 152 5.88 -24.46 -7.32
CA SER A 152 6.24 -24.54 -5.89
C SER A 152 6.89 -23.25 -5.34
N LYS A 153 7.42 -22.39 -6.23
CA LYS A 153 8.14 -21.17 -5.84
C LYS A 153 7.48 -19.88 -6.31
N PHE A 154 6.61 -19.89 -7.31
CA PHE A 154 6.05 -18.69 -7.87
C PHE A 154 4.54 -18.62 -7.69
N GLY A 155 4.05 -17.48 -7.21
CA GLY A 155 2.64 -17.13 -7.13
C GLY A 155 2.34 -15.86 -7.91
N LEU A 156 1.23 -15.88 -8.61
CA LEU A 156 0.68 -14.75 -9.34
C LEU A 156 -0.63 -14.33 -8.69
N GLY A 157 -0.89 -13.04 -8.66
CA GLY A 157 -2.15 -12.47 -8.18
C GLY A 157 -2.64 -11.36 -9.09
N ILE A 158 -3.94 -11.28 -9.25
CA ILE A 158 -4.64 -10.18 -9.91
C ILE A 158 -5.72 -9.67 -8.97
N ALA A 159 -5.90 -8.36 -8.91
CA ALA A 159 -6.97 -7.76 -8.13
C ALA A 159 -7.66 -6.64 -8.91
N ILE A 160 -8.92 -6.43 -8.59
CA ILE A 160 -9.69 -5.27 -9.02
C ILE A 160 -10.03 -4.44 -7.79
N ARG A 161 -10.04 -3.11 -7.96
CA ARG A 161 -10.27 -2.14 -6.90
C ARG A 161 -11.32 -1.14 -7.35
N TYR A 162 -12.35 -0.95 -6.53
CA TYR A 162 -13.23 0.20 -6.61
C TYR A 162 -12.79 1.25 -5.61
N ILE A 163 -12.72 2.51 -6.04
CA ILE A 163 -12.26 3.66 -5.27
C ILE A 163 -13.36 4.70 -5.23
N ASN A 164 -13.64 5.23 -4.06
CA ASN A 164 -14.53 6.38 -3.88
C ASN A 164 -13.85 7.39 -2.95
N SER A 165 -13.82 8.64 -3.40
CA SER A 165 -13.25 9.76 -2.66
C SER A 165 -14.26 10.89 -2.61
N ASN A 166 -14.71 11.21 -1.42
CA ASN A 166 -15.67 12.28 -1.17
C ASN A 166 -15.02 13.34 -0.27
N LEU A 167 -14.28 14.26 -0.88
CA LEU A 167 -13.51 15.30 -0.21
C LEU A 167 -14.33 16.58 -0.01
N SER A 168 -15.24 16.85 -0.93
CA SER A 168 -16.17 17.98 -0.89
C SER A 168 -17.39 17.69 -1.75
N SER A 169 -18.52 18.29 -1.44
CA SER A 169 -19.70 18.27 -2.31
C SER A 169 -20.45 19.58 -2.17
N GLY A 170 -21.03 20.03 -3.28
CA GLY A 170 -21.77 21.29 -3.34
C GLY A 170 -21.21 22.28 -4.36
N ASN A 171 -21.82 23.43 -4.45
CA ASN A 171 -21.41 24.51 -5.35
C ASN A 171 -20.54 25.52 -4.57
N PHE A 172 -19.28 25.67 -4.99
CA PHE A 172 -18.37 26.67 -4.45
C PHE A 172 -17.83 27.52 -5.60
N ASN A 173 -18.01 28.85 -5.51
CA ASN A 173 -17.55 29.80 -6.52
C ASN A 173 -18.00 29.46 -7.96
N GLY A 174 -19.23 28.96 -8.12
CA GLY A 174 -19.77 28.59 -9.43
C GLY A 174 -19.32 27.21 -9.96
N GLN A 175 -18.47 26.51 -9.25
CA GLN A 175 -18.10 25.11 -9.57
C GLN A 175 -18.87 24.11 -8.70
N ASN A 176 -19.42 23.08 -9.34
CA ASN A 176 -20.13 22.01 -8.67
C ASN A 176 -19.18 20.85 -8.40
N TYR A 177 -18.84 20.63 -7.13
CA TYR A 177 -18.01 19.54 -6.66
C TYR A 177 -18.84 18.32 -6.29
N LYS A 178 -18.34 17.14 -6.58
CA LYS A 178 -18.97 15.85 -6.31
C LYS A 178 -17.94 14.82 -5.87
N ALA A 179 -18.41 13.74 -5.26
CA ALA A 179 -17.56 12.59 -4.97
C ALA A 179 -16.95 12.01 -6.27
N GLY A 180 -15.66 11.77 -6.26
CA GLY A 180 -14.96 11.09 -7.33
C GLY A 180 -15.01 9.57 -7.14
N SER A 181 -15.07 8.85 -8.27
CA SER A 181 -14.96 7.38 -8.26
C SER A 181 -14.03 6.92 -9.39
N SER A 182 -13.32 5.81 -9.13
CA SER A 182 -12.41 5.20 -10.09
C SER A 182 -12.38 3.69 -9.91
N VAL A 183 -11.97 2.97 -10.95
CA VAL A 183 -11.69 1.54 -10.92
C VAL A 183 -10.24 1.33 -11.32
N ALA A 184 -9.55 0.45 -10.60
CA ALA A 184 -8.17 0.10 -10.84
C ALA A 184 -7.97 -1.41 -10.83
N GLY A 185 -6.87 -1.87 -11.43
CA GLY A 185 -6.39 -3.25 -11.36
C GLY A 185 -4.99 -3.30 -10.80
N ASP A 186 -4.67 -4.42 -10.16
CA ASP A 186 -3.34 -4.72 -9.65
C ASP A 186 -2.84 -6.04 -10.21
N LEU A 187 -1.52 -6.13 -10.46
CA LEU A 187 -0.80 -7.35 -10.84
C LEU A 187 0.29 -7.62 -9.82
N HIS A 188 0.37 -8.86 -9.35
CA HIS A 188 1.28 -9.25 -8.29
C HIS A 188 2.03 -10.51 -8.64
N LEU A 189 3.35 -10.48 -8.50
CA LEU A 189 4.22 -11.66 -8.59
C LEU A 189 4.92 -11.85 -7.24
N TYR A 190 4.98 -13.08 -6.78
CA TYR A 190 5.66 -13.46 -5.56
C TYR A 190 6.55 -14.68 -5.79
N HIS A 191 7.78 -14.61 -5.33
CA HIS A 191 8.71 -15.74 -5.26
C HIS A 191 8.86 -16.20 -3.83
N HIS A 192 8.49 -17.45 -3.60
CA HIS A 192 8.63 -18.15 -2.32
C HIS A 192 9.92 -18.97 -2.32
N GLY A 193 10.97 -18.44 -1.72
CA GLY A 193 12.25 -19.12 -1.58
C GLY A 193 12.54 -19.62 -0.17
N ALA A 194 11.58 -19.46 0.76
CA ALA A 194 11.69 -19.97 2.11
C ALA A 194 11.58 -21.50 2.14
N LYS A 195 12.38 -22.13 3.01
CA LYS A 195 12.30 -23.54 3.35
C LYS A 195 11.08 -23.80 4.24
N GLU A 196 10.78 -25.08 4.54
CA GLU A 196 9.66 -25.49 5.41
C GLU A 196 9.72 -24.84 6.80
N ASN A 197 10.91 -24.65 7.37
CA ASN A 197 11.10 -23.94 8.63
C ASN A 197 10.93 -22.43 8.54
N GLY A 198 10.63 -21.88 7.36
CA GLY A 198 10.46 -20.45 7.11
C GLY A 198 11.76 -19.68 6.86
N GLN A 199 12.94 -20.33 6.93
CA GLN A 199 14.21 -19.67 6.61
C GLN A 199 14.40 -19.56 5.11
N GLY A 200 14.77 -18.37 4.61
CA GLY A 200 15.11 -18.19 3.21
C GLY A 200 14.84 -16.80 2.68
N PHE A 201 14.94 -16.69 1.37
CA PHE A 201 14.82 -15.43 0.64
C PHE A 201 13.54 -15.44 -0.18
N ASN A 202 12.69 -14.43 0.04
CA ASN A 202 11.51 -14.17 -0.77
C ASN A 202 11.68 -12.83 -1.50
N TRP A 203 11.07 -12.70 -2.66
CA TRP A 203 10.96 -11.43 -3.36
C TRP A 203 9.60 -11.32 -4.06
N GLY A 204 9.22 -10.12 -4.40
CA GLY A 204 7.97 -9.86 -5.10
C GLY A 204 8.03 -8.62 -5.96
N LEU A 205 7.20 -8.60 -6.99
CA LEU A 205 6.99 -7.47 -7.88
C LEU A 205 5.49 -7.16 -7.90
N THR A 206 5.16 -5.88 -7.82
CA THR A 206 3.77 -5.42 -7.87
C THR A 206 3.61 -4.26 -8.83
N LEU A 207 2.53 -4.30 -9.60
CA LEU A 207 2.00 -3.16 -10.32
C LEU A 207 0.63 -2.88 -9.73
N SER A 208 0.44 -1.74 -9.12
CA SER A 208 -0.77 -1.42 -8.36
C SER A 208 -1.41 -0.11 -8.82
N ASN A 209 -2.73 -0.02 -8.62
CA ASN A 209 -3.55 1.14 -8.99
C ASN A 209 -3.48 1.49 -10.49
N LEU A 210 -3.39 0.49 -11.36
CA LEU A 210 -3.49 0.69 -12.80
C LEU A 210 -4.96 0.92 -13.17
N GLY A 211 -5.38 2.16 -13.34
CA GLY A 211 -6.80 2.46 -13.49
C GLY A 211 -7.13 3.79 -14.13
N SER A 212 -8.42 4.10 -14.14
CA SER A 212 -8.93 5.32 -14.73
C SER A 212 -8.60 6.54 -13.84
N LYS A 213 -8.44 7.69 -14.48
CA LYS A 213 -8.37 8.97 -13.77
C LYS A 213 -9.67 9.25 -13.04
N ILE A 214 -9.59 9.98 -11.93
CA ILE A 214 -10.72 10.40 -11.11
C ILE A 214 -11.06 11.87 -11.36
N SER A 215 -12.33 12.26 -11.25
CA SER A 215 -12.78 13.65 -11.33
C SER A 215 -13.68 14.00 -10.16
N TYR A 216 -13.46 15.17 -9.60
CA TYR A 216 -14.24 15.73 -8.47
C TYR A 216 -15.19 16.85 -8.90
N SER A 217 -15.26 17.17 -10.18
CA SER A 217 -16.15 18.20 -10.71
C SER A 217 -17.11 17.63 -11.75
N SER A 218 -18.13 18.40 -12.10
CA SER A 218 -19.04 18.08 -13.23
C SER A 218 -18.34 18.25 -14.57
N ASP A 219 -17.23 19.01 -14.60
CA ASP A 219 -16.43 19.22 -15.80
C ASP A 219 -15.58 17.96 -16.05
N ALA A 220 -15.90 17.24 -17.13
CA ALA A 220 -15.21 16.02 -17.53
C ALA A 220 -13.79 16.25 -18.04
N THR A 221 -13.37 17.51 -18.25
CA THR A 221 -12.04 17.86 -18.77
C THR A 221 -10.97 17.79 -17.69
N GLN A 222 -11.33 18.03 -16.41
CA GLN A 222 -10.41 17.97 -15.28
C GLN A 222 -10.46 16.59 -14.62
N LYS A 223 -9.42 15.78 -14.88
CA LYS A 223 -9.26 14.44 -14.29
C LYS A 223 -7.85 14.26 -13.78
N ASP A 224 -7.74 13.82 -12.53
CA ASP A 224 -6.48 13.56 -11.85
C ASP A 224 -6.09 12.08 -11.93
N TYR A 225 -4.79 11.81 -12.00
CA TYR A 225 -4.28 10.46 -11.96
C TYR A 225 -4.45 9.87 -10.56
N ILE A 226 -4.84 8.60 -10.49
CA ILE A 226 -4.72 7.80 -9.26
C ILE A 226 -3.27 7.33 -9.11
N PRO A 227 -2.78 6.99 -7.90
CA PRO A 227 -1.36 6.73 -7.64
C PRO A 227 -0.91 5.35 -8.16
N ALA A 228 -0.88 5.18 -9.50
CA ALA A 228 -0.32 4.00 -10.12
C ALA A 228 1.15 3.83 -9.70
N ASN A 229 1.53 2.60 -9.34
CA ASN A 229 2.82 2.33 -8.72
C ASN A 229 3.40 0.99 -9.17
N ILE A 230 4.72 0.95 -9.34
CA ILE A 230 5.51 -0.27 -9.42
C ILE A 230 6.30 -0.43 -8.12
N GLY A 231 6.26 -1.62 -7.53
CA GLY A 231 6.97 -1.96 -6.32
C GLY A 231 7.78 -3.24 -6.47
N LEU A 232 8.99 -3.24 -5.94
CA LEU A 232 9.86 -4.41 -5.82
C LEU A 232 10.22 -4.59 -4.34
N GLY A 233 9.96 -5.78 -3.81
CA GLY A 233 10.26 -6.12 -2.43
C GLY A 233 11.13 -7.35 -2.32
N ALA A 234 11.94 -7.40 -1.26
CA ALA A 234 12.74 -8.55 -0.92
C ALA A 234 12.81 -8.73 0.60
N THR A 235 12.77 -9.98 1.05
CA THR A 235 12.94 -10.33 2.46
C THR A 235 13.86 -11.53 2.61
N TYR A 236 14.67 -11.51 3.68
CA TYR A 236 15.45 -12.68 4.10
C TYR A 236 15.14 -12.98 5.56
N THR A 237 14.69 -14.22 5.82
CA THR A 237 14.41 -14.71 7.17
C THR A 237 15.51 -15.67 7.61
N LYS A 238 16.13 -15.40 8.75
CA LYS A 238 17.01 -16.31 9.46
C LYS A 238 16.25 -16.89 10.64
N VAL A 239 16.17 -18.21 10.68
CA VAL A 239 15.59 -18.96 11.80
C VAL A 239 16.74 -19.46 12.67
N PHE A 240 16.66 -19.22 13.97
CA PHE A 240 17.63 -19.69 14.96
C PHE A 240 17.14 -20.96 15.64
N ASP A 241 15.84 -20.99 15.99
CA ASP A 241 15.14 -22.12 16.58
C ASP A 241 13.63 -22.02 16.28
N GLU A 242 12.81 -22.88 16.86
CA GLU A 242 11.36 -22.93 16.64
C GLU A 242 10.62 -21.64 17.05
N SER A 243 11.17 -20.91 18.04
CA SER A 243 10.55 -19.71 18.63
C SER A 243 11.20 -18.40 18.18
N ASN A 244 12.44 -18.47 17.68
CA ASN A 244 13.25 -17.28 17.40
C ASN A 244 13.64 -17.18 15.92
N LYS A 245 13.23 -16.08 15.30
CA LYS A 245 13.60 -15.73 13.92
C LYS A 245 13.76 -14.23 13.76
N ILE A 246 14.62 -13.84 12.85
CA ILE A 246 14.78 -12.43 12.41
C ILE A 246 14.51 -12.37 10.92
N THR A 247 13.74 -11.38 10.50
CA THR A 247 13.48 -11.10 9.08
C THR A 247 13.99 -9.70 8.77
N PHE A 248 14.83 -9.58 7.75
CA PHE A 248 15.24 -8.34 7.13
C PHE A 248 14.45 -8.16 5.85
N GLY A 249 14.02 -6.93 5.56
CA GLY A 249 13.25 -6.66 4.36
C GLY A 249 13.50 -5.26 3.82
N VAL A 250 13.27 -5.10 2.53
CA VAL A 250 13.30 -3.83 1.81
C VAL A 250 12.26 -3.85 0.71
N ASP A 251 11.52 -2.76 0.58
CA ASP A 251 10.62 -2.49 -0.54
C ASP A 251 11.05 -1.17 -1.21
N VAL A 252 11.11 -1.19 -2.53
CA VAL A 252 11.38 -0.02 -3.36
C VAL A 252 10.15 0.22 -4.22
N ASN A 253 9.65 1.44 -4.20
CA ASN A 253 8.43 1.82 -4.89
C ASN A 253 8.67 3.03 -5.79
N LYS A 254 8.05 3.03 -6.97
CA LYS A 254 8.07 4.16 -7.90
C LYS A 254 6.65 4.44 -8.41
N LEU A 255 6.20 5.68 -8.23
CA LEU A 255 4.96 6.15 -8.85
C LEU A 255 5.15 6.22 -10.38
N LEU A 256 4.11 5.77 -11.10
CA LEU A 256 4.06 5.73 -12.57
C LEU A 256 3.23 6.88 -13.16
N VAL A 257 2.88 7.85 -12.34
CA VAL A 257 2.13 9.06 -12.75
C VAL A 257 3.09 10.20 -13.00
N PRO A 258 2.75 11.13 -13.93
CA PRO A 258 3.60 12.25 -14.29
C PRO A 258 3.80 13.25 -13.17
#